data_e10babde5ccaee215ad3a41e119c2d60
#
_entry.id   e10babde5ccaee215ad3a41e119c2d60
#
_cell.length_a   1.000
_cell.length_b   1.000
_cell.length_c   1.000
_cell.angle_alpha   90.00
_cell.angle_beta   90.00
_cell.angle_gamma   90.00
#
_symmetry.space_group_name_H-M   'P 1'
#
loop_
_entity.id
_entity.type
_entity.pdbx_description
1 polymer ?
#
loop_
_entity_poly.entity_id
_entity_poly.type
_entity_poly.pdbx_seq_one_letter_code
_entity_poly.pdbx_strand_id
1 'polypeptide(L)'
;MKNILMIGTGGTIASEMTPSGLTPELNSTQLLSFVPRIGEMCHVDCVQLYSLDSTNIRPAHWLGVARAVRENYDRYDGFVISHGTDTMAYTAAALSYLIQGSPKPIVLTGAQKPIWFDGTDSKRNL
;
A
#
# COMPACT_ATOMS: atom_id res chain seq x y z
N MET A 1 14.63 -11.47 11.58
CA MET A 1 13.31 -10.97 11.18
C MET A 1 13.46 -10.26 9.83
N LYS A 2 12.50 -10.40 8.92
CA LYS A 2 12.57 -9.76 7.60
C LYS A 2 12.26 -8.27 7.68
N ASN A 3 12.90 -7.48 6.83
CA ASN A 3 12.65 -6.04 6.71
C ASN A 3 11.74 -5.79 5.50
N ILE A 4 10.60 -5.20 5.73
CA ILE A 4 9.59 -4.91 4.71
C ILE A 4 9.40 -3.40 4.59
N LEU A 5 9.33 -2.88 3.38
CA LEU A 5 8.91 -1.51 3.14
C LEU A 5 7.44 -1.48 2.71
N MET A 6 6.62 -0.79 3.49
CA MET A 6 5.23 -0.49 3.13
C MET A 6 5.16 0.87 2.44
N ILE A 7 4.65 0.87 1.21
CA ILE A 7 4.47 2.07 0.38
C ILE A 7 2.98 2.40 0.32
N GLY A 8 2.58 3.51 0.93
CA GLY A 8 1.21 3.99 0.93
C GLY A 8 0.89 4.78 -0.33
N THR A 9 -0.23 4.46 -0.98
CA THR A 9 -0.78 5.26 -2.10
C THR A 9 -2.18 5.80 -1.81
N GLY A 10 -2.81 5.39 -0.72
CA GLY A 10 -4.18 5.76 -0.35
C GLY A 10 -5.17 4.60 -0.50
N GLY A 11 -6.33 4.86 -1.10
CA GLY A 11 -7.40 3.89 -1.30
C GLY A 11 -8.34 3.74 -0.11
N THR A 12 -9.38 2.92 -0.26
CA THR A 12 -10.42 2.69 0.76
C THR A 12 -9.85 2.14 2.07
N ILE A 13 -8.84 1.29 2.00
CA ILE A 13 -8.17 0.74 3.19
C ILE A 13 -7.68 1.85 4.14
N ALA A 14 -7.23 2.97 3.58
CA ALA A 14 -6.68 4.12 4.29
C ALA A 14 -7.69 5.27 4.44
N SER A 15 -8.97 5.06 4.14
CA SER A 15 -9.96 6.13 4.13
C SER A 15 -10.58 6.36 5.49
N GLU A 16 -10.84 7.64 5.80
CA GLU A 16 -11.63 8.09 6.92
C GLU A 16 -12.92 8.77 6.43
N MET A 17 -13.91 8.84 7.31
CA MET A 17 -15.16 9.56 7.02
C MET A 17 -14.93 11.06 7.18
N THR A 18 -15.14 11.80 6.12
CA THR A 18 -15.09 13.26 6.10
C THR A 18 -16.45 13.85 5.70
N PRO A 19 -16.67 15.15 5.85
CA PRO A 19 -17.91 15.80 5.35
C PRO A 19 -18.16 15.61 3.85
N SER A 20 -17.11 15.34 3.08
CA SER A 20 -17.18 15.05 1.64
C SER A 20 -17.27 13.56 1.30
N GLY A 21 -17.41 12.69 2.30
CA GLY A 21 -17.46 11.25 2.15
C GLY A 21 -16.16 10.56 2.60
N LEU A 22 -15.94 9.32 2.16
CA LEU A 22 -14.71 8.58 2.44
C LEU A 22 -13.54 9.18 1.65
N THR A 23 -12.49 9.57 2.37
CA THR A 23 -11.29 10.17 1.79
C THR A 23 -10.04 9.44 2.32
N PRO A 24 -9.03 9.13 1.48
CA PRO A 24 -7.78 8.50 1.92
C PRO A 24 -6.96 9.46 2.79
N GLU A 25 -7.10 9.37 4.11
CA GLU A 25 -6.47 10.26 5.09
C GLU A 25 -5.38 9.55 5.92
N LEU A 26 -5.52 8.23 6.15
CA LEU A 26 -4.57 7.47 6.95
C LEU A 26 -3.29 7.21 6.17
N ASN A 27 -2.15 7.44 6.82
CA ASN A 27 -0.86 7.02 6.31
C ASN A 27 -0.55 5.56 6.65
N SER A 28 0.50 5.01 6.04
CA SER A 28 0.90 3.61 6.22
C SER A 28 1.22 3.25 7.68
N THR A 29 1.81 4.16 8.44
CA THR A 29 2.13 3.94 9.85
C THR A 29 0.84 3.84 10.68
N GLN A 30 -0.14 4.69 10.40
CA GLN A 30 -1.44 4.62 11.05
C GLN A 30 -2.18 3.33 10.70
N LEU A 31 -2.12 2.88 9.43
CA LEU A 31 -2.70 1.59 9.03
C LEU A 31 -2.12 0.43 9.83
N LEU A 32 -0.80 0.37 9.97
CA LEU A 32 -0.14 -0.70 10.72
C LEU A 32 -0.53 -0.73 12.20
N SER A 33 -0.87 0.41 12.81
CA SER A 33 -1.30 0.46 14.19
C SER A 33 -2.59 -0.34 14.47
N PHE A 34 -3.42 -0.56 13.44
CA PHE A 34 -4.63 -1.40 13.55
C PHE A 34 -4.33 -2.91 13.52
N VAL A 35 -3.10 -3.31 13.16
CA VAL A 35 -2.69 -4.72 13.04
C VAL A 35 -1.35 -4.95 13.74
N PRO A 36 -1.28 -4.82 15.08
CA PRO A 36 -0.02 -4.87 15.82
C PRO A 36 0.75 -6.19 15.67
N ARG A 37 0.06 -7.30 15.36
CA ARG A 37 0.69 -8.61 15.11
C ARG A 37 1.71 -8.61 13.98
N ILE A 38 1.63 -7.66 13.05
CA ILE A 38 2.62 -7.55 11.97
C ILE A 38 4.03 -7.34 12.54
N GLY A 39 4.15 -6.54 13.62
CA GLY A 39 5.43 -6.31 14.30
C GLY A 39 6.05 -7.55 14.96
N GLU A 40 5.26 -8.59 15.19
CA GLU A 40 5.75 -9.89 15.69
C GLU A 40 6.33 -10.75 14.55
N MET A 41 5.95 -10.47 13.31
CA MET A 41 6.31 -11.28 12.13
C MET A 41 7.49 -10.69 11.35
N CYS A 42 7.54 -9.37 11.23
CA CYS A 42 8.55 -8.67 10.46
C CYS A 42 8.75 -7.23 10.97
N HIS A 43 9.89 -6.65 10.61
CA HIS A 43 10.11 -5.23 10.78
C HIS A 43 9.55 -4.49 9.56
N VAL A 44 8.69 -3.48 9.80
CA VAL A 44 8.05 -2.74 8.71
C VAL A 44 8.38 -1.26 8.84
N ASP A 45 9.05 -0.72 7.84
CA ASP A 45 9.17 0.71 7.62
C ASP A 45 8.07 1.18 6.67
N CYS A 46 7.65 2.43 6.82
CA CYS A 46 6.59 3.01 6.02
C CYS A 46 7.05 4.26 5.26
N VAL A 47 6.60 4.37 4.03
CA VAL A 47 6.68 5.61 3.26
C VAL A 47 5.30 5.93 2.67
N GLN A 48 4.81 7.15 2.91
CA GLN A 48 3.58 7.62 2.28
C GLN A 48 3.94 8.37 1.01
N LEU A 49 3.72 7.72 -0.13
CA LEU A 49 4.04 8.27 -1.44
C LEU A 49 2.89 9.13 -1.98
N TYR A 50 1.68 8.61 -1.87
CA TYR A 50 0.45 9.28 -2.30
C TYR A 50 -0.68 9.02 -1.30
N SER A 51 -1.70 9.88 -1.33
CA SER A 51 -2.98 9.72 -0.59
C SER A 51 -4.11 9.95 -1.57
N LEU A 52 -4.30 9.00 -2.51
CA LEU A 52 -5.22 9.13 -3.62
C LEU A 52 -6.31 8.06 -3.58
N ASP A 53 -7.51 8.43 -4.03
CA ASP A 53 -8.46 7.46 -4.57
C ASP A 53 -7.83 6.83 -5.83
N SER A 54 -7.95 5.51 -5.99
CA SER A 54 -7.30 4.83 -7.11
C SER A 54 -7.83 5.24 -8.47
N THR A 55 -9.02 5.80 -8.56
CA THR A 55 -9.55 6.40 -9.79
C THR A 55 -8.71 7.58 -10.29
N ASN A 56 -7.92 8.19 -9.40
CA ASN A 56 -7.02 9.30 -9.70
C ASN A 56 -5.57 8.87 -9.96
N ILE A 57 -5.27 7.59 -9.88
CA ILE A 57 -3.94 7.07 -10.22
C ILE A 57 -3.69 7.23 -11.72
N ARG A 58 -2.52 7.76 -12.04
CA ARG A 58 -2.05 8.02 -13.41
C ARG A 58 -0.74 7.27 -13.67
N PRO A 59 -0.32 7.11 -14.93
CA PRO A 59 0.96 6.46 -15.25
C PRO A 59 2.18 7.05 -14.53
N ALA A 60 2.19 8.37 -14.28
CA ALA A 60 3.24 9.01 -13.50
C ALA A 60 3.34 8.47 -12.06
N HIS A 61 2.22 8.08 -11.46
CA HIS A 61 2.19 7.46 -10.13
C HIS A 61 2.79 6.05 -10.16
N TRP A 62 2.55 5.26 -11.20
CA TRP A 62 3.21 3.96 -11.38
C TRP A 62 4.72 4.08 -11.43
N LEU A 63 5.22 5.08 -12.17
CA LEU A 63 6.66 5.39 -12.22
C LEU A 63 7.21 5.81 -10.86
N GLY A 64 6.44 6.58 -10.09
CA GLY A 64 6.80 6.97 -8.73
C GLY A 64 6.92 5.77 -7.78
N VAL A 65 5.96 4.84 -7.83
CA VAL A 65 5.99 3.60 -7.04
C VAL A 65 7.18 2.72 -7.45
N ALA A 66 7.39 2.51 -8.76
CA ALA A 66 8.52 1.74 -9.26
C ALA A 66 9.87 2.34 -8.84
N ARG A 67 9.97 3.67 -8.85
CA ARG A 67 11.16 4.38 -8.37
C ARG A 67 11.38 4.18 -6.87
N ALA A 68 10.33 4.29 -6.05
CA ALA A 68 10.40 4.07 -4.61
C ALA A 68 10.88 2.65 -4.28
N VAL A 69 10.39 1.64 -5.00
CA VAL A 69 10.88 0.26 -4.86
C VAL A 69 12.36 0.18 -5.23
N ARG A 70 12.75 0.71 -6.38
CA ARG A 70 14.13 0.64 -6.88
C ARG A 70 15.13 1.33 -5.94
N GLU A 71 14.81 2.51 -5.44
CA GLU A 71 15.69 3.29 -4.57
C GLU A 71 15.88 2.64 -3.19
N ASN A 72 14.95 1.77 -2.78
CA ASN A 72 14.99 1.07 -1.51
C ASN A 72 15.30 -0.43 -1.65
N TYR A 73 15.56 -0.89 -2.87
CA TYR A 73 15.59 -2.31 -3.20
C TYR A 73 16.60 -3.10 -2.35
N ASP A 74 17.79 -2.57 -2.15
CA ASP A 74 18.87 -3.26 -1.41
C ASP A 74 18.67 -3.28 0.11
N ARG A 75 17.80 -2.38 0.63
CA ARG A 75 17.58 -2.21 2.07
C ARG A 75 16.52 -3.12 2.64
N TYR A 76 15.60 -3.61 1.80
CA TYR A 76 14.44 -4.39 2.25
C TYR A 76 14.38 -5.76 1.59
N ASP A 77 13.79 -6.72 2.30
CA ASP A 77 13.57 -8.09 1.82
C ASP A 77 12.32 -8.22 0.94
N GLY A 78 11.39 -7.28 1.06
CA GLY A 78 10.14 -7.24 0.29
C GLY A 78 9.41 -5.91 0.42
N PHE A 79 8.38 -5.75 -0.39
CA PHE A 79 7.62 -4.50 -0.51
C PHE A 79 6.12 -4.79 -0.47
N VAL A 80 5.38 -3.97 0.27
CA VAL A 80 3.91 -3.99 0.30
C VAL A 80 3.42 -2.62 -0.15
N ILE A 81 2.50 -2.59 -1.10
CA ILE A 81 1.94 -1.36 -1.65
C ILE A 81 0.44 -1.36 -1.29
N SER A 82 0.03 -0.43 -0.43
CA SER A 82 -1.39 -0.22 -0.17
C SER A 82 -2.01 0.64 -1.28
N HIS A 83 -3.15 0.21 -1.79
CA HIS A 83 -3.73 0.78 -3.01
C HIS A 83 -5.26 0.66 -2.98
N GLY A 84 -5.94 1.59 -3.64
CA GLY A 84 -7.37 1.48 -3.88
C GLY A 84 -7.69 0.36 -4.86
N THR A 85 -8.83 -0.30 -4.66
CA THR A 85 -9.18 -1.51 -5.40
C THR A 85 -9.66 -1.28 -6.83
N ASP A 86 -10.18 -0.08 -7.15
CA ASP A 86 -10.76 0.21 -8.48
C ASP A 86 -9.75 0.05 -9.62
N THR A 87 -8.50 0.43 -9.39
CA THR A 87 -7.44 0.38 -10.42
C THR A 87 -6.21 -0.44 -10.01
N MET A 88 -6.30 -1.22 -8.93
CA MET A 88 -5.18 -2.03 -8.43
C MET A 88 -4.64 -2.98 -9.49
N ALA A 89 -5.49 -3.62 -10.26
CA ALA A 89 -5.09 -4.55 -11.33
C ALA A 89 -4.25 -3.85 -12.41
N TYR A 90 -4.58 -2.62 -12.76
CA TYR A 90 -3.81 -1.83 -13.73
C TYR A 90 -2.44 -1.45 -13.18
N THR A 91 -2.38 -1.02 -11.93
CA THR A 91 -1.11 -0.71 -11.27
C THR A 91 -0.24 -1.96 -11.15
N ALA A 92 -0.81 -3.10 -10.77
CA ALA A 92 -0.10 -4.38 -10.69
C ALA A 92 0.47 -4.79 -12.05
N ALA A 93 -0.32 -4.68 -13.11
CA ALA A 93 0.12 -4.97 -14.49
C ALA A 93 1.27 -4.02 -14.89
N ALA A 94 1.13 -2.72 -14.66
CA ALA A 94 2.18 -1.74 -14.98
C ALA A 94 3.49 -2.04 -14.23
N LEU A 95 3.43 -2.32 -12.93
CA LEU A 95 4.61 -2.64 -12.13
C LEU A 95 5.27 -3.93 -12.56
N SER A 96 4.52 -4.91 -13.05
CA SER A 96 5.08 -6.17 -13.58
C SER A 96 5.97 -5.96 -14.81
N TYR A 97 5.73 -4.90 -15.58
CA TYR A 97 6.58 -4.49 -16.69
C TYR A 97 7.71 -3.55 -16.27
N LEU A 98 7.45 -2.65 -15.32
CA LEU A 98 8.44 -1.67 -14.85
C LEU A 98 9.52 -2.29 -13.95
N ILE A 99 9.17 -3.35 -13.22
CA ILE A 99 10.07 -4.05 -12.30
C ILE A 99 10.14 -5.50 -12.72
N GLN A 100 11.20 -5.86 -13.44
CA GLN A 100 11.40 -7.21 -13.97
C GLN A 100 12.54 -7.94 -13.26
N GLY A 101 12.44 -9.26 -13.17
CA GLY A 101 13.50 -10.11 -12.62
C GLY A 101 13.74 -9.95 -11.12
N SER A 102 12.77 -9.42 -10.37
CA SER A 102 12.90 -9.27 -8.92
C SER A 102 12.71 -10.61 -8.21
N PRO A 103 13.73 -11.11 -7.48
CA PRO A 103 13.54 -12.24 -6.56
C PRO A 103 12.83 -11.85 -5.26
N LYS A 104 12.68 -10.54 -4.98
CA LYS A 104 12.00 -10.05 -3.78
C LYS A 104 10.50 -9.88 -4.05
N PRO A 105 9.63 -10.27 -3.10
CA PRO A 105 8.19 -10.09 -3.27
C PRO A 105 7.82 -8.60 -3.30
N ILE A 106 6.92 -8.25 -4.21
CA ILE A 106 6.29 -6.94 -4.32
C ILE A 106 4.79 -7.19 -4.36
N VAL A 107 4.10 -6.90 -3.27
CA VAL A 107 2.69 -7.27 -3.06
C VAL A 107 1.84 -6.00 -3.04
N LEU A 108 0.76 -5.99 -3.82
CA LEU A 108 -0.25 -4.96 -3.71
C LEU A 108 -1.38 -5.46 -2.82
N THR A 109 -1.84 -4.61 -1.92
CA THR A 109 -2.98 -4.88 -1.05
C THR A 109 -3.92 -3.70 -0.99
N GLY A 110 -5.17 -3.98 -0.68
CA GLY A 110 -6.22 -3.00 -0.51
C GLY A 110 -7.43 -3.65 0.17
N ALA A 111 -8.49 -2.89 0.34
CA ALA A 111 -9.69 -3.39 0.98
C ALA A 111 -10.96 -2.70 0.45
N GLN A 112 -12.09 -3.37 0.61
CA GLN A 112 -13.40 -2.83 0.26
C GLN A 112 -13.98 -1.94 1.35
N LYS A 113 -13.52 -2.12 2.60
CA LYS A 113 -13.95 -1.33 3.75
C LYS A 113 -12.75 -0.69 4.45
N PRO A 114 -12.88 0.53 4.97
CA PRO A 114 -11.84 1.19 5.76
C PRO A 114 -11.39 0.33 6.94
N ILE A 115 -10.14 0.48 7.36
CA ILE A 115 -9.54 -0.36 8.40
C ILE A 115 -10.20 -0.21 9.78
N TRP A 116 -10.77 0.95 10.07
CA TRP A 116 -11.48 1.24 11.32
C TRP A 116 -12.92 0.72 11.33
N PHE A 117 -13.46 0.34 10.17
CA PHE A 117 -14.84 -0.10 10.04
C PHE A 117 -15.05 -1.48 10.68
N ASP A 118 -16.16 -1.68 11.39
CA ASP A 118 -16.49 -2.98 11.96
C ASP A 118 -16.74 -4.02 10.87
N GLY A 119 -16.17 -5.22 11.02
CA GLY A 119 -16.22 -6.27 10.01
C GLY A 119 -15.42 -5.95 8.74
N THR A 120 -14.40 -5.09 8.84
CA THR A 120 -13.51 -4.78 7.71
C THR A 120 -12.71 -5.99 7.23
N ASP A 121 -12.48 -6.06 5.93
CA ASP A 121 -11.53 -6.95 5.28
C ASP A 121 -10.07 -6.45 5.37
N SER A 122 -9.88 -5.15 5.68
CA SER A 122 -8.57 -4.51 5.74
C SER A 122 -7.56 -5.20 6.65
N LYS A 123 -7.99 -5.55 7.86
CA LYS A 123 -7.10 -6.17 8.87
C LYS A 123 -6.65 -7.58 8.49
N ARG A 124 -7.40 -8.23 7.61
CA ARG A 124 -7.07 -9.56 7.09
C ARG A 124 -6.15 -9.46 5.88
N ASN A 125 -6.27 -8.37 5.13
CA ASN A 125 -5.52 -8.14 3.90
C ASN A 125 -4.13 -7.54 4.15
N LEU A 126 -3.92 -6.92 5.31
CA LEU A 126 -2.59 -6.49 5.77
C LEU A 126 -1.84 -7.63 6.42
#